data_205cee726e2b9fb9ba068f2968c59237
#
_entry.id   205cee726e2b9fb9ba068f2968c59237
#
_cell.length_a   1.000
_cell.length_b   1.000
_cell.length_c   1.000
_cell.angle_alpha   90.00
_cell.angle_beta   90.00
_cell.angle_gamma   90.00
#
_symmetry.space_group_name_H-M   'P 1'
#
loop_
_entity.id
_entity.type
_entity.pdbx_description
1 polymer ?
#
loop_
_entity_poly.entity_id
_entity_poly.type
_entity_poly.pdbx_seq_one_letter_code
_entity_poly.pdbx_strand_id
1 'polypeptide(L)'
;MFKFATTKALIVGIALLLPASFALAASSSDRGGKLPKADADFIKDAAQGGMMEVELGKIAADKASNSQVKDFGKRMQQDHSKANDELKKLASDKGVQLSATLDKKHQSKVDKLAKLSGTEFDRKYIDAMVDDHKDDVKKFQKEADKGKDADVQKWASKTLPTLKEHLQLAQSTEKQVKASKKT
;
A
#
# COMPACT_ATOMS: atom_id res chain seq x y z
N MET A 1 -62.09 -60.60 -42.60
CA MET A 1 -60.69 -60.89 -42.25
C MET A 1 -60.16 -59.71 -41.45
N PHE A 2 -60.30 -59.71 -40.14
CA PHE A 2 -59.84 -58.65 -39.26
C PHE A 2 -58.56 -59.09 -38.57
N LYS A 3 -57.46 -58.31 -38.74
CA LYS A 3 -56.25 -58.54 -38.06
C LYS A 3 -56.19 -57.60 -36.83
N PHE A 4 -56.14 -58.17 -35.64
CA PHE A 4 -55.87 -57.43 -34.43
C PHE A 4 -54.42 -56.99 -34.28
N ALA A 5 -54.18 -55.73 -34.13
CA ALA A 5 -52.89 -55.15 -33.84
C ALA A 5 -52.74 -54.97 -32.33
N THR A 6 -51.84 -55.67 -31.70
CA THR A 6 -51.48 -55.54 -30.29
C THR A 6 -50.61 -54.32 -30.04
N THR A 7 -51.13 -53.38 -29.27
CA THR A 7 -50.45 -52.17 -28.86
C THR A 7 -49.58 -52.51 -27.62
N LYS A 8 -48.26 -52.43 -27.75
CA LYS A 8 -47.36 -52.50 -26.61
C LYS A 8 -47.26 -51.16 -25.93
N ALA A 9 -47.67 -51.07 -24.67
CA ALA A 9 -47.50 -49.88 -23.84
C ALA A 9 -46.02 -49.72 -23.43
N LEU A 10 -45.44 -48.63 -23.79
CA LEU A 10 -44.08 -48.21 -23.42
C LEU A 10 -44.16 -47.43 -22.10
N ILE A 11 -43.69 -47.99 -21.01
CA ILE A 11 -43.57 -47.30 -19.72
C ILE A 11 -42.33 -46.40 -19.80
N VAL A 12 -42.57 -45.11 -19.91
CA VAL A 12 -41.48 -44.09 -19.81
C VAL A 12 -41.27 -43.82 -18.33
N GLY A 13 -40.15 -44.30 -17.81
CA GLY A 13 -39.70 -43.97 -16.47
C GLY A 13 -39.17 -42.53 -16.43
N ILE A 14 -39.87 -41.64 -15.73
CA ILE A 14 -39.39 -40.27 -15.46
C ILE A 14 -38.36 -40.35 -14.35
N ALA A 15 -37.07 -40.24 -14.71
CA ALA A 15 -36.02 -40.04 -13.75
C ALA A 15 -36.07 -38.59 -13.23
N LEU A 16 -36.47 -38.43 -11.97
CA LEU A 16 -36.39 -37.13 -11.27
C LEU A 16 -34.92 -36.79 -11.03
N LEU A 17 -34.35 -35.93 -11.87
CA LEU A 17 -33.05 -35.26 -11.60
C LEU A 17 -33.26 -34.18 -10.57
N LEU A 18 -32.91 -34.45 -9.32
CA LEU A 18 -32.77 -33.42 -8.27
C LEU A 18 -31.59 -32.51 -8.61
N PRO A 19 -31.77 -31.17 -8.70
CA PRO A 19 -30.67 -30.28 -8.83
C PRO A 19 -29.86 -30.30 -7.53
N ALA A 20 -28.62 -30.75 -7.61
CA ALA A 20 -27.62 -30.55 -6.55
C ALA A 20 -27.36 -29.05 -6.40
N SER A 21 -28.01 -28.44 -5.43
CA SER A 21 -27.72 -27.06 -5.02
C SER A 21 -26.30 -27.04 -4.43
N PHE A 22 -25.35 -26.68 -5.25
CA PHE A 22 -24.02 -26.27 -4.76
C PHE A 22 -24.23 -25.01 -3.94
N ALA A 23 -24.41 -25.15 -2.64
CA ALA A 23 -24.29 -24.06 -1.70
C ALA A 23 -22.82 -23.62 -1.74
N LEU A 24 -22.55 -22.54 -2.49
CA LEU A 24 -21.30 -21.82 -2.39
C LEU A 24 -21.27 -21.24 -0.97
N ALA A 25 -20.64 -21.96 -0.06
CA ALA A 25 -20.35 -21.45 1.27
C ALA A 25 -19.44 -20.23 1.07
N ALA A 26 -20.04 -19.05 0.97
CA ALA A 26 -19.33 -17.81 1.18
C ALA A 26 -18.77 -17.90 2.60
N SER A 27 -17.47 -18.21 2.71
CA SER A 27 -16.72 -18.10 3.94
C SER A 27 -16.80 -16.64 4.37
N SER A 28 -17.85 -16.29 5.12
CA SER A 28 -17.87 -15.08 5.93
C SER A 28 -16.82 -15.30 7.00
N SER A 29 -15.57 -14.90 6.70
CA SER A 29 -14.58 -14.75 7.73
C SER A 29 -15.21 -13.84 8.78
N ASP A 30 -15.42 -14.37 9.97
CA ASP A 30 -15.83 -13.63 11.15
C ASP A 30 -14.85 -12.47 11.36
N ARG A 31 -15.25 -11.26 10.93
CA ARG A 31 -14.47 -10.02 11.04
C ARG A 31 -14.85 -9.24 12.29
N GLY A 32 -15.46 -9.91 13.28
CA GLY A 32 -15.93 -9.31 14.51
C GLY A 32 -14.85 -9.06 15.58
N GLY A 33 -13.62 -9.49 15.39
CA GLY A 33 -12.51 -9.24 16.32
C GLY A 33 -11.98 -7.81 16.19
N LYS A 34 -11.76 -7.14 17.35
CA LYS A 34 -11.06 -5.84 17.37
C LYS A 34 -9.69 -6.00 16.73
N LEU A 35 -9.35 -5.10 15.77
CA LEU A 35 -8.03 -5.10 15.10
C LEU A 35 -6.91 -5.12 16.17
N PRO A 36 -5.92 -6.02 16.05
CA PRO A 36 -4.79 -6.05 16.97
C PRO A 36 -4.10 -4.68 17.06
N LYS A 37 -3.73 -4.29 18.28
CA LYS A 37 -3.16 -2.95 18.51
C LYS A 37 -1.92 -2.69 17.66
N ALA A 38 -1.07 -3.69 17.47
CA ALA A 38 0.15 -3.55 16.68
C ALA A 38 -0.16 -3.21 15.21
N ASP A 39 -1.15 -3.90 14.60
CA ASP A 39 -1.58 -3.67 13.23
C ASP A 39 -2.26 -2.29 13.10
N ALA A 40 -3.06 -1.88 14.11
CA ALA A 40 -3.66 -0.55 14.14
C ALA A 40 -2.60 0.57 14.27
N ASP A 41 -1.58 0.35 15.09
CA ASP A 41 -0.46 1.30 15.25
C ASP A 41 0.37 1.38 13.96
N PHE A 42 0.61 0.25 13.28
CA PHE A 42 1.27 0.22 11.97
C PHE A 42 0.50 1.04 10.92
N ILE A 43 -0.83 0.84 10.82
CA ILE A 43 -1.67 1.62 9.90
C ILE A 43 -1.53 3.12 10.14
N LYS A 44 -1.55 3.56 11.42
CA LYS A 44 -1.43 4.98 11.76
C LYS A 44 -0.05 5.54 11.45
N ASP A 45 1.01 4.79 11.76
CA ASP A 45 2.39 5.21 11.49
C ASP A 45 2.65 5.29 9.98
N ALA A 46 2.22 4.29 9.22
CA ALA A 46 2.31 4.29 7.76
C ALA A 46 1.54 5.47 7.12
N ALA A 47 0.37 5.83 7.65
CA ALA A 47 -0.39 6.98 7.17
C ALA A 47 0.34 8.31 7.42
N GLN A 48 0.99 8.48 8.57
CA GLN A 48 1.78 9.68 8.89
C GLN A 48 3.03 9.77 8.02
N GLY A 49 3.78 8.68 7.85
CA GLY A 49 4.94 8.61 6.97
C GLY A 49 4.55 8.94 5.52
N GLY A 50 3.55 8.26 4.99
CA GLY A 50 3.12 8.46 3.61
C GLY A 50 2.58 9.87 3.34
N MET A 51 1.87 10.51 4.29
CA MET A 51 1.48 11.93 4.14
C MET A 51 2.70 12.85 4.10
N MET A 52 3.68 12.63 4.97
CA MET A 52 4.93 13.41 4.99
C MET A 52 5.70 13.25 3.67
N GLU A 53 5.80 12.04 3.14
CA GLU A 53 6.51 11.78 1.89
C GLU A 53 5.83 12.38 0.66
N VAL A 54 4.49 12.44 0.65
CA VAL A 54 3.75 13.18 -0.39
C VAL A 54 4.08 14.67 -0.31
N GLU A 55 4.09 15.27 0.87
CA GLU A 55 4.36 16.70 1.05
C GLU A 55 5.81 17.03 0.70
N LEU A 56 6.77 16.26 1.20
CA LEU A 56 8.18 16.41 0.87
C LEU A 56 8.47 16.15 -0.61
N GLY A 57 7.76 15.20 -1.23
CA GLY A 57 7.84 14.94 -2.67
C GLY A 57 7.40 16.13 -3.51
N LYS A 58 6.32 16.82 -3.12
CA LYS A 58 5.87 18.07 -3.77
C LYS A 58 6.93 19.15 -3.64
N ILE A 59 7.47 19.36 -2.44
CA ILE A 59 8.52 20.34 -2.20
C ILE A 59 9.75 20.04 -3.06
N ALA A 60 10.16 18.79 -3.16
CA ALA A 60 11.30 18.39 -3.97
C ALA A 60 11.05 18.57 -5.47
N ALA A 61 9.86 18.22 -5.96
CA ALA A 61 9.47 18.43 -7.35
C ALA A 61 9.50 19.91 -7.76
N ASP A 62 9.23 20.82 -6.83
CA ASP A 62 9.25 22.26 -7.05
C ASP A 62 10.66 22.86 -6.86
N LYS A 63 11.27 22.63 -5.69
CA LYS A 63 12.46 23.35 -5.22
C LYS A 63 13.81 22.73 -5.58
N ALA A 64 13.86 21.41 -5.87
CA ALA A 64 15.13 20.75 -6.09
C ALA A 64 15.90 21.38 -7.25
N SER A 65 17.21 21.58 -7.06
CA SER A 65 18.12 22.08 -8.09
C SER A 65 18.62 20.93 -8.99
N ASN A 66 18.79 19.75 -8.42
CA ASN A 66 19.21 18.55 -9.13
C ASN A 66 17.97 17.87 -9.78
N SER A 67 18.05 17.61 -11.09
CA SER A 67 16.93 17.02 -11.84
C SER A 67 16.53 15.64 -11.32
N GLN A 68 17.48 14.81 -10.88
CA GLN A 68 17.20 13.48 -10.34
C GLN A 68 16.48 13.56 -8.99
N VAL A 69 16.83 14.53 -8.14
CA VAL A 69 16.11 14.80 -6.89
C VAL A 69 14.69 15.27 -7.19
N LYS A 70 14.53 16.14 -8.19
CA LYS A 70 13.21 16.60 -8.65
C LYS A 70 12.34 15.44 -9.14
N ASP A 71 12.89 14.55 -9.96
CA ASP A 71 12.15 13.41 -10.52
C ASP A 71 11.86 12.35 -9.44
N PHE A 72 12.79 12.13 -8.49
CA PHE A 72 12.52 11.33 -7.31
C PHE A 72 11.37 11.92 -6.49
N GLY A 73 11.34 13.23 -6.26
CA GLY A 73 10.24 13.91 -5.56
C GLY A 73 8.88 13.70 -6.21
N LYS A 74 8.80 13.80 -7.54
CA LYS A 74 7.57 13.52 -8.29
C LYS A 74 7.10 12.08 -8.08
N ARG A 75 8.04 11.13 -8.12
CA ARG A 75 7.73 9.71 -7.89
C ARG A 75 7.22 9.48 -6.47
N MET A 76 7.87 10.08 -5.45
CA MET A 76 7.38 9.99 -4.06
C MET A 76 5.96 10.51 -3.93
N GLN A 77 5.67 11.68 -4.50
CA GLN A 77 4.32 12.23 -4.50
C GLN A 77 3.30 11.28 -5.13
N GLN A 78 3.60 10.69 -6.28
CA GLN A 78 2.68 9.84 -7.02
C GLN A 78 2.42 8.52 -6.30
N ASP A 79 3.49 7.79 -5.94
CA ASP A 79 3.40 6.44 -5.41
C ASP A 79 2.82 6.45 -3.99
N HIS A 80 3.27 7.39 -3.13
CA HIS A 80 2.73 7.51 -1.77
C HIS A 80 1.30 8.07 -1.74
N SER A 81 0.88 8.93 -2.68
CA SER A 81 -0.53 9.32 -2.78
C SER A 81 -1.42 8.11 -3.03
N LYS A 82 -1.04 7.25 -3.98
CA LYS A 82 -1.79 6.03 -4.28
C LYS A 82 -1.82 5.06 -3.08
N ALA A 83 -0.67 4.84 -2.44
CA ALA A 83 -0.59 3.98 -1.27
C ALA A 83 -1.44 4.51 -0.11
N ASN A 84 -1.46 5.84 0.11
CA ASN A 84 -2.27 6.49 1.14
C ASN A 84 -3.77 6.34 0.88
N ASP A 85 -4.22 6.40 -0.37
CA ASP A 85 -5.64 6.21 -0.69
C ASP A 85 -6.07 4.75 -0.44
N GLU A 86 -5.24 3.78 -0.78
CA GLU A 86 -5.47 2.38 -0.44
C GLU A 86 -5.49 2.17 1.08
N LEU A 87 -4.55 2.80 1.81
CA LEU A 87 -4.47 2.71 3.27
C LEU A 87 -5.67 3.35 3.97
N LYS A 88 -6.15 4.50 3.48
CA LYS A 88 -7.37 5.14 4.01
C LYS A 88 -8.57 4.21 3.91
N LYS A 89 -8.71 3.51 2.78
CA LYS A 89 -9.78 2.52 2.61
C LYS A 89 -9.62 1.38 3.61
N LEU A 90 -8.43 0.80 3.70
CA LEU A 90 -8.14 -0.28 4.66
C LEU A 90 -8.42 0.16 6.10
N ALA A 91 -7.96 1.34 6.50
CA ALA A 91 -8.21 1.89 7.82
C ALA A 91 -9.71 2.04 8.12
N SER A 92 -10.48 2.55 7.15
CA SER A 92 -11.93 2.66 7.26
C SER A 92 -12.59 1.29 7.44
N ASP A 93 -12.21 0.31 6.62
CA ASP A 93 -12.74 -1.07 6.67
C ASP A 93 -12.41 -1.76 8.02
N LYS A 94 -11.30 -1.35 8.67
CA LYS A 94 -10.85 -1.87 9.98
C LYS A 94 -11.27 -1.00 11.18
N GLY A 95 -12.03 0.08 10.95
CA GLY A 95 -12.47 0.99 12.01
C GLY A 95 -11.33 1.79 12.64
N VAL A 96 -10.20 1.98 11.95
CA VAL A 96 -9.07 2.79 12.41
C VAL A 96 -9.24 4.22 11.93
N GLN A 97 -9.34 5.16 12.89
CA GLN A 97 -9.36 6.58 12.56
C GLN A 97 -7.94 7.09 12.27
N LEU A 98 -7.77 7.70 11.09
CA LEU A 98 -6.55 8.36 10.68
C LEU A 98 -6.64 9.86 10.94
N SER A 99 -5.52 10.48 11.32
CA SER A 99 -5.41 11.94 11.36
C SER A 99 -5.43 12.51 9.94
N ALA A 100 -6.09 13.63 9.76
CA ALA A 100 -6.07 14.38 8.51
C ALA A 100 -4.84 15.28 8.37
N THR A 101 -4.05 15.45 9.43
CA THR A 101 -2.86 16.30 9.48
C THR A 101 -1.67 15.52 10.00
N LEU A 102 -0.47 16.00 9.65
CA LEU A 102 0.77 15.46 10.19
C LEU A 102 0.84 15.68 11.71
N ASP A 103 1.42 14.73 12.40
CA ASP A 103 1.83 14.91 13.79
C ASP A 103 3.03 15.87 13.89
N LYS A 104 3.33 16.31 15.12
CA LYS A 104 4.41 17.28 15.35
C LYS A 104 5.77 16.82 14.86
N LYS A 105 6.06 15.52 14.91
CA LYS A 105 7.36 14.95 14.49
C LYS A 105 7.50 15.04 12.97
N HIS A 106 6.49 14.58 12.23
CA HIS A 106 6.51 14.59 10.78
C HIS A 106 6.42 16.01 10.23
N GLN A 107 5.56 16.86 10.81
CA GLN A 107 5.49 18.27 10.43
C GLN A 107 6.83 18.99 10.63
N SER A 108 7.51 18.77 11.78
CA SER A 108 8.83 19.37 12.03
C SER A 108 9.88 18.96 10.99
N LYS A 109 9.82 17.73 10.46
CA LYS A 109 10.72 17.28 9.40
C LYS A 109 10.43 18.03 8.09
N VAL A 110 9.16 18.16 7.72
CA VAL A 110 8.72 18.95 6.55
C VAL A 110 9.19 20.39 6.68
N ASP A 111 8.91 21.04 7.81
CA ASP A 111 9.26 22.46 8.03
C ASP A 111 10.77 22.71 7.95
N LYS A 112 11.57 21.79 8.47
CA LYS A 112 13.04 21.89 8.40
C LYS A 112 13.54 21.82 6.97
N LEU A 113 13.07 20.84 6.18
CA LEU A 113 13.49 20.69 4.78
C LEU A 113 12.93 21.82 3.90
N ALA A 114 11.71 22.28 4.15
CA ALA A 114 11.08 23.35 3.39
C ALA A 114 11.83 24.70 3.47
N LYS A 115 12.63 24.91 4.53
CA LYS A 115 13.47 26.12 4.72
C LYS A 115 14.73 26.10 3.88
N LEU A 116 15.14 24.95 3.38
CA LEU A 116 16.35 24.79 2.59
C LEU A 116 16.08 25.06 1.11
N SER A 117 17.13 25.32 0.35
CA SER A 117 17.08 25.51 -1.10
C SER A 117 18.39 25.05 -1.75
N GLY A 118 18.39 24.98 -3.09
CA GLY A 118 19.57 24.66 -3.86
C GLY A 118 20.16 23.29 -3.52
N THR A 119 21.47 23.17 -3.65
CA THR A 119 22.20 21.93 -3.39
C THR A 119 22.13 21.44 -1.93
N GLU A 120 21.87 22.37 -0.98
CA GLU A 120 21.68 21.99 0.42
C GLU A 120 20.36 21.26 0.61
N PHE A 121 19.27 21.78 0.00
CA PHE A 121 17.98 21.08 -0.02
C PHE A 121 18.14 19.69 -0.64
N ASP A 122 18.72 19.60 -1.85
CA ASP A 122 18.87 18.34 -2.58
C ASP A 122 19.53 17.27 -1.71
N ARG A 123 20.63 17.61 -1.07
CA ARG A 123 21.38 16.69 -0.22
C ARG A 123 20.58 16.27 1.01
N LYS A 124 20.03 17.25 1.75
CA LYS A 124 19.30 16.97 2.99
C LYS A 124 18.01 16.20 2.75
N TYR A 125 17.31 16.51 1.64
CA TYR A 125 16.12 15.77 1.24
C TYR A 125 16.44 14.33 0.91
N ILE A 126 17.44 14.08 0.05
CA ILE A 126 17.74 12.70 -0.37
C ILE A 126 18.33 11.87 0.79
N ASP A 127 19.16 12.47 1.66
CA ASP A 127 19.64 11.81 2.89
C ASP A 127 18.46 11.39 3.78
N ALA A 128 17.48 12.28 3.97
CA ALA A 128 16.27 11.98 4.73
C ALA A 128 15.44 10.86 4.10
N MET A 129 15.29 10.86 2.76
CA MET A 129 14.55 9.80 2.05
C MET A 129 15.24 8.44 2.15
N VAL A 130 16.56 8.40 2.10
CA VAL A 130 17.32 7.14 2.33
C VAL A 130 17.05 6.58 3.73
N ASP A 131 17.06 7.44 4.75
CA ASP A 131 16.86 6.98 6.12
C ASP A 131 15.39 6.56 6.39
N ASP A 132 14.42 7.33 5.90
CA ASP A 132 13.00 7.01 6.04
C ASP A 132 12.67 5.68 5.36
N HIS A 133 13.07 5.50 4.11
CA HIS A 133 12.80 4.25 3.39
C HIS A 133 13.53 3.02 3.96
N LYS A 134 14.71 3.18 4.57
CA LYS A 134 15.34 2.08 5.34
C LYS A 134 14.47 1.62 6.50
N ASP A 135 13.87 2.56 7.21
CA ASP A 135 13.01 2.25 8.35
C ASP A 135 11.66 1.70 7.90
N ASP A 136 11.09 2.26 6.83
CA ASP A 136 9.82 1.79 6.29
C ASP A 136 9.95 0.38 5.71
N VAL A 137 11.00 0.06 4.96
CA VAL A 137 11.25 -1.32 4.49
C VAL A 137 11.29 -2.30 5.65
N LYS A 138 11.93 -1.95 6.78
CA LYS A 138 11.96 -2.82 7.98
C LYS A 138 10.56 -2.98 8.60
N LYS A 139 9.82 -1.87 8.75
CA LYS A 139 8.47 -1.88 9.34
C LYS A 139 7.49 -2.68 8.49
N PHE A 140 7.48 -2.42 7.19
CA PHE A 140 6.60 -3.11 6.23
C PHE A 140 6.95 -4.57 6.09
N GLN A 141 8.24 -4.95 6.09
CA GLN A 141 8.64 -6.34 6.12
C GLN A 141 8.17 -7.04 7.39
N LYS A 142 8.34 -6.39 8.56
CA LYS A 142 7.86 -6.94 9.84
C LYS A 142 6.34 -7.14 9.83
N GLU A 143 5.59 -6.18 9.29
CA GLU A 143 4.14 -6.28 9.22
C GLU A 143 3.69 -7.37 8.25
N ALA A 144 4.31 -7.44 7.08
CA ALA A 144 4.06 -8.49 6.09
C ALA A 144 4.30 -9.90 6.65
N ASP A 145 5.34 -10.07 7.47
CA ASP A 145 5.73 -11.37 8.01
C ASP A 145 5.00 -11.74 9.31
N LYS A 146 4.64 -10.76 10.13
CA LYS A 146 4.24 -10.97 11.54
C LYS A 146 2.95 -10.25 11.95
N GLY A 147 2.35 -9.44 11.08
CA GLY A 147 1.04 -8.84 11.29
C GLY A 147 0.00 -9.92 11.63
N LYS A 148 -1.07 -9.57 12.29
CA LYS A 148 -2.10 -10.52 12.73
C LYS A 148 -3.37 -10.43 11.88
N ASP A 149 -3.64 -9.27 11.31
CA ASP A 149 -4.75 -9.07 10.38
C ASP A 149 -4.30 -9.35 8.94
N ALA A 150 -4.99 -10.25 8.27
CA ALA A 150 -4.61 -10.72 6.93
C ALA A 150 -4.68 -9.60 5.87
N ASP A 151 -5.60 -8.63 6.01
CA ASP A 151 -5.71 -7.53 5.05
C ASP A 151 -4.58 -6.53 5.23
N VAL A 152 -4.18 -6.27 6.50
CA VAL A 152 -3.03 -5.40 6.82
C VAL A 152 -1.73 -6.03 6.33
N GLN A 153 -1.51 -7.32 6.61
CA GLN A 153 -0.37 -8.06 6.07
C GLN A 153 -0.31 -8.00 4.53
N LYS A 154 -1.44 -8.21 3.88
CA LYS A 154 -1.54 -8.17 2.42
C LYS A 154 -1.19 -6.79 1.86
N TRP A 155 -1.68 -5.72 2.47
CA TRP A 155 -1.37 -4.37 2.05
C TRP A 155 0.12 -4.05 2.26
N ALA A 156 0.69 -4.41 3.40
CA ALA A 156 2.11 -4.26 3.67
C ALA A 156 2.97 -5.02 2.66
N SER A 157 2.63 -6.30 2.38
CA SER A 157 3.33 -7.15 1.40
C SER A 157 3.25 -6.58 -0.02
N LYS A 158 2.10 -6.00 -0.40
CA LYS A 158 1.89 -5.38 -1.71
C LYS A 158 2.73 -4.11 -1.88
N THR A 159 2.85 -3.31 -0.82
CA THR A 159 3.55 -2.02 -0.84
C THR A 159 5.07 -2.15 -0.72
N LEU A 160 5.54 -3.17 -0.01
CA LEU A 160 6.96 -3.39 0.28
C LEU A 160 7.89 -3.40 -0.94
N PRO A 161 7.57 -4.01 -2.10
CA PRO A 161 8.41 -3.92 -3.30
C PRO A 161 8.66 -2.49 -3.74
N THR A 162 7.63 -1.64 -3.78
CA THR A 162 7.74 -0.23 -4.15
C THR A 162 8.66 0.53 -3.19
N LEU A 163 8.55 0.30 -1.87
CA LEU A 163 9.45 0.92 -0.89
C LEU A 163 10.91 0.49 -1.07
N LYS A 164 11.15 -0.78 -1.44
CA LYS A 164 12.51 -1.27 -1.76
C LYS A 164 13.08 -0.59 -3.02
N GLU A 165 12.26 -0.39 -4.05
CA GLU A 165 12.66 0.36 -5.24
C GLU A 165 12.95 1.83 -4.92
N HIS A 166 12.12 2.48 -4.10
CA HIS A 166 12.36 3.84 -3.64
C HIS A 166 13.68 3.96 -2.89
N LEU A 167 13.98 3.02 -1.98
CA LEU A 167 15.25 2.99 -1.26
C LEU A 167 16.45 2.89 -2.21
N GLN A 168 16.39 1.99 -3.19
CA GLN A 168 17.46 1.83 -4.18
C GLN A 168 17.67 3.11 -5.00
N LEU A 169 16.56 3.72 -5.44
CA LEU A 169 16.60 4.97 -6.21
C LEU A 169 17.14 6.13 -5.35
N ALA A 170 16.69 6.25 -4.10
CA ALA A 170 17.21 7.26 -3.16
C ALA A 170 18.72 7.11 -2.94
N GLN A 171 19.21 5.88 -2.69
CA GLN A 171 20.63 5.61 -2.51
C GLN A 171 21.48 5.92 -3.77
N SER A 172 20.93 5.63 -4.96
CA SER A 172 21.58 5.98 -6.22
C SER A 172 21.66 7.49 -6.41
N THR A 173 20.56 8.20 -6.19
CA THR A 173 20.49 9.66 -6.29
C THR A 173 21.39 10.33 -5.25
N GLU A 174 21.43 9.82 -4.02
CA GLU A 174 22.32 10.29 -2.96
C GLU A 174 23.80 10.26 -3.37
N LYS A 175 24.25 9.14 -3.96
CA LYS A 175 25.63 9.00 -4.46
C LYS A 175 25.96 10.06 -5.51
N GLN A 176 25.03 10.33 -6.43
CA GLN A 176 25.21 11.30 -7.50
C GLN A 176 25.24 12.73 -6.98
N VAL A 177 24.31 13.09 -6.07
CA VAL A 177 24.30 14.41 -5.41
C VAL A 177 25.57 14.67 -4.60
N LYS A 178 26.13 13.64 -3.95
CA LYS A 178 27.39 13.74 -3.20
C LYS A 178 28.61 13.85 -4.12
N ALA A 179 28.59 13.21 -5.30
CA ALA A 179 29.68 13.28 -6.28
C ALA A 179 29.77 14.65 -6.96
N SER A 180 28.64 15.27 -7.29
CA SER A 180 28.56 16.59 -7.93
C SER A 180 29.17 17.74 -7.12
N LYS A 181 29.44 17.54 -5.81
CA LYS A 181 30.08 18.53 -4.94
C LYS A 181 31.62 18.53 -5.05
N LYS A 182 32.22 17.50 -5.64
CA LYS A 182 33.70 17.37 -5.71
C LYS A 182 34.32 18.01 -6.96
N THR A 183 33.49 18.49 -7.87
CA THR A 183 33.84 19.24 -9.08
C THR A 183 33.57 20.73 -8.88
#